data_5e9d8b2c248f18eade14fa0c50748273
#
_entry.id   5e9d8b2c248f18eade14fa0c50748273
#
_cell.length_a   1.000
_cell.length_b   1.000
_cell.length_c   1.000
_cell.angle_alpha   90.00
_cell.angle_beta   90.00
_cell.angle_gamma   90.00
#
_symmetry.space_group_name_H-M   'P 1'
#
loop_
_entity.id
_entity.type
_entity.pdbx_description
1 polymer ?
#
loop_
_entity_poly.entity_id
_entity_poly.type
_entity_poly.pdbx_seq_one_letter_code
_entity_poly.pdbx_strand_id
1 'polypeptide(L)'
;MRTSFALLVLVATAPPGFAQSEDQLRTFFEGKTVRVKIEMPGTEDGVDVYPGTAHPIDFPKHATRLKRTGTALRRGDEVLVTKVKVKKDLIEFQLAGGGYGTFGDDDNPNVFVPAASKTEREKNLEKDLEKTTDPARRRTMREELDALRRTREREGARNEAEAAQARQTKEANIRQRRLEGGSRFNLRYKPVVPAEALTPDGVMQALVEYVDFSSFGAEPPPGPQAASRLDDLRKGLTVEEVDALLGRPEAISQRTEGTLRVSTSTYRTRDRGITAEFVEGVLIRFTITSP
;
A
#
# COMPACT_ATOMS: atom_id res chain seq x y z
N MET A 1 37.42 -27.64 -29.76
CA MET A 1 36.02 -28.08 -29.48
C MET A 1 35.35 -27.03 -28.63
N ARG A 2 34.47 -26.23 -29.23
CA ARG A 2 33.70 -25.18 -28.55
C ARG A 2 32.28 -25.72 -28.39
N THR A 3 31.88 -26.08 -27.16
CA THR A 3 30.53 -26.50 -26.81
C THR A 3 29.68 -25.24 -26.51
N SER A 4 28.78 -24.88 -27.43
CA SER A 4 27.77 -23.85 -27.23
C SER A 4 26.64 -24.40 -26.36
N PHE A 5 26.49 -23.88 -25.17
CA PHE A 5 25.32 -24.12 -24.32
C PHE A 5 24.16 -23.21 -24.79
N ALA A 6 23.16 -23.81 -25.40
CA ALA A 6 21.90 -23.13 -25.72
C ALA A 6 21.03 -23.05 -24.45
N LEU A 7 20.83 -21.82 -23.94
CA LEU A 7 19.93 -21.55 -22.84
C LEU A 7 18.48 -21.58 -23.36
N LEU A 8 17.76 -22.66 -23.07
CA LEU A 8 16.33 -22.79 -23.40
C LEU A 8 15.52 -21.98 -22.38
N VAL A 9 15.07 -20.77 -22.75
CA VAL A 9 14.12 -19.98 -21.95
C VAL A 9 12.74 -20.59 -22.15
N LEU A 10 12.26 -21.29 -21.12
CA LEU A 10 10.89 -21.81 -21.07
C LEU A 10 9.96 -20.66 -20.73
N VAL A 11 9.38 -20.01 -21.74
CA VAL A 11 8.28 -19.06 -21.56
C VAL A 11 7.02 -19.89 -21.23
N ALA A 12 6.62 -19.91 -19.97
CA ALA A 12 5.36 -20.49 -19.54
C ALA A 12 4.21 -19.60 -20.06
N THR A 13 3.72 -19.89 -21.27
CA THR A 13 2.49 -19.29 -21.79
C THR A 13 1.30 -19.88 -21.04
N ALA A 14 0.54 -19.04 -20.33
CA ALA A 14 -0.75 -19.43 -19.79
C ALA A 14 -1.64 -19.97 -20.94
N PRO A 15 -2.43 -21.01 -20.74
CA PRO A 15 -3.30 -21.53 -21.78
C PRO A 15 -4.28 -20.42 -22.23
N PRO A 16 -4.51 -20.27 -23.54
CA PRO A 16 -5.29 -19.13 -24.10
C PRO A 16 -6.70 -18.96 -23.53
N GLY A 17 -7.30 -20.00 -22.97
CA GLY A 17 -8.63 -19.94 -22.36
C GLY A 17 -8.72 -19.11 -21.06
N PHE A 18 -7.67 -19.07 -20.26
CA PHE A 18 -7.68 -18.29 -19.00
C PHE A 18 -7.59 -16.77 -19.25
N ALA A 19 -6.78 -16.34 -20.21
CA ALA A 19 -6.62 -14.93 -20.55
C ALA A 19 -7.94 -14.33 -21.10
N GLN A 20 -8.63 -15.07 -21.98
CA GLN A 20 -9.91 -14.64 -22.53
C GLN A 20 -11.01 -14.57 -21.46
N SER A 21 -11.04 -15.51 -20.51
CA SER A 21 -11.99 -15.49 -19.39
C SER A 21 -11.69 -14.36 -18.40
N GLU A 22 -10.42 -14.05 -18.13
CA GLU A 22 -10.05 -12.91 -17.29
C GLU A 22 -10.52 -11.61 -17.92
N ASP A 23 -10.28 -11.37 -19.21
CA ASP A 23 -10.72 -10.18 -19.92
C ASP A 23 -12.25 -10.02 -19.92
N GLN A 24 -12.98 -11.13 -20.06
CA GLN A 24 -14.44 -11.13 -19.96
C GLN A 24 -14.91 -10.72 -18.55
N LEU A 25 -14.33 -11.30 -17.49
CA LEU A 25 -14.66 -10.95 -16.11
C LEU A 25 -14.29 -9.51 -15.79
N ARG A 26 -13.15 -9.04 -16.24
CA ARG A 26 -12.71 -7.64 -16.07
C ARG A 26 -13.69 -6.67 -16.73
N THR A 27 -14.01 -6.90 -18.00
CA THR A 27 -14.95 -6.05 -18.75
C THR A 27 -16.34 -6.01 -18.09
N PHE A 28 -16.77 -7.15 -17.51
CA PHE A 28 -18.08 -7.23 -16.89
C PHE A 28 -18.13 -6.56 -15.50
N PHE A 29 -17.10 -6.73 -14.66
CA PHE A 29 -17.13 -6.30 -13.26
C PHE A 29 -16.39 -5.00 -12.97
N GLU A 30 -15.22 -4.75 -13.58
CA GLU A 30 -14.40 -3.59 -13.24
C GLU A 30 -15.14 -2.28 -13.54
N GLY A 31 -15.06 -1.33 -12.62
CA GLY A 31 -15.79 -0.07 -12.71
C GLY A 31 -17.26 -0.14 -12.28
N LYS A 32 -17.76 -1.29 -11.84
CA LYS A 32 -19.13 -1.45 -11.35
C LYS A 32 -19.19 -1.34 -9.83
N THR A 33 -20.32 -0.85 -9.32
CA THR A 33 -20.58 -0.73 -7.89
C THR A 33 -21.32 -1.96 -7.39
N VAL A 34 -20.89 -2.47 -6.23
CA VAL A 34 -21.53 -3.57 -5.50
C VAL A 34 -21.68 -3.19 -4.04
N ARG A 35 -22.63 -3.84 -3.33
CA ARG A 35 -22.80 -3.65 -1.89
C ARG A 35 -22.31 -4.89 -1.15
N VAL A 36 -21.39 -4.69 -0.18
CA VAL A 36 -20.87 -5.79 0.63
C VAL A 36 -21.84 -6.16 1.74
N LYS A 37 -22.00 -7.46 1.99
CA LYS A 37 -22.91 -8.01 3.03
C LYS A 37 -22.18 -8.46 4.30
N ILE A 38 -20.83 -8.42 4.30
CA ILE A 38 -20.00 -8.76 5.45
C ILE A 38 -18.94 -7.67 5.68
N GLU A 39 -18.40 -7.59 6.89
CA GLU A 39 -17.24 -6.75 7.16
C GLU A 39 -16.00 -7.34 6.48
N MET A 40 -15.14 -6.48 5.94
CA MET A 40 -13.95 -6.93 5.21
C MET A 40 -12.68 -6.29 5.77
N PRO A 41 -11.60 -7.08 5.93
CA PRO A 41 -10.34 -6.62 6.51
C PRO A 41 -9.55 -5.73 5.55
N GLY A 42 -8.85 -4.73 6.09
CA GLY A 42 -8.03 -3.79 5.33
C GLY A 42 -6.66 -4.36 4.94
N THR A 43 -6.63 -5.45 4.22
CA THR A 43 -5.39 -6.13 3.81
C THR A 43 -5.55 -6.84 2.47
N GLU A 44 -4.45 -7.00 1.74
CA GLU A 44 -4.39 -7.78 0.50
C GLU A 44 -4.78 -9.26 0.68
N ASP A 45 -4.64 -9.80 1.89
CA ASP A 45 -5.15 -11.15 2.19
C ASP A 45 -6.68 -11.26 2.05
N GLY A 46 -7.43 -10.16 2.22
CA GLY A 46 -8.87 -10.08 2.03
C GLY A 46 -9.68 -11.17 2.74
N VAL A 47 -10.70 -11.68 2.08
CA VAL A 47 -11.58 -12.76 2.54
C VAL A 47 -11.46 -13.96 1.61
N ASP A 48 -11.02 -15.10 2.14
CA ASP A 48 -10.98 -16.37 1.40
C ASP A 48 -12.38 -16.97 1.36
N VAL A 49 -12.89 -17.25 0.16
CA VAL A 49 -14.16 -17.97 -0.09
C VAL A 49 -13.86 -19.26 -0.81
N TYR A 50 -14.40 -20.36 -0.35
CA TYR A 50 -14.27 -21.70 -0.93
C TYR A 50 -15.63 -22.14 -1.50
N PRO A 51 -15.97 -21.76 -2.73
CA PRO A 51 -17.27 -22.05 -3.31
C PRO A 51 -17.57 -23.56 -3.36
N GLY A 52 -18.83 -23.94 -3.15
CA GLY A 52 -19.26 -25.35 -3.18
C GLY A 52 -18.90 -26.16 -1.94
N THR A 53 -18.30 -25.56 -0.90
CA THR A 53 -18.04 -26.22 0.38
C THR A 53 -19.15 -25.92 1.40
N ALA A 54 -19.30 -26.79 2.43
CA ALA A 54 -20.29 -26.58 3.49
C ALA A 54 -20.01 -25.30 4.31
N HIS A 55 -18.75 -24.86 4.38
CA HIS A 55 -18.32 -23.65 5.06
C HIS A 55 -17.46 -22.81 4.12
N PRO A 56 -18.08 -22.00 3.23
CA PRO A 56 -17.34 -21.24 2.23
C PRO A 56 -16.37 -20.23 2.83
N ILE A 57 -16.66 -19.69 4.02
CA ILE A 57 -15.76 -18.79 4.76
C ILE A 57 -15.40 -19.42 6.10
N ASP A 58 -14.11 -19.38 6.45
CA ASP A 58 -13.62 -19.64 7.79
C ASP A 58 -13.82 -18.40 8.67
N PHE A 59 -14.99 -18.29 9.30
CA PHE A 59 -15.35 -17.13 10.13
C PHE A 59 -14.40 -16.90 11.33
N PRO A 60 -13.90 -17.90 12.06
CA PRO A 60 -12.88 -17.70 13.09
C PRO A 60 -11.61 -17.03 12.56
N LYS A 61 -11.08 -17.49 11.44
CA LYS A 61 -9.92 -16.90 10.77
C LYS A 61 -10.23 -15.48 10.28
N HIS A 62 -11.41 -15.29 9.71
CA HIS A 62 -11.89 -13.97 9.25
C HIS A 62 -11.98 -12.97 10.41
N ALA A 63 -12.59 -13.34 11.54
CA ALA A 63 -12.67 -12.50 12.74
C ALA A 63 -11.29 -12.13 13.30
N THR A 64 -10.35 -13.10 13.30
CA THR A 64 -8.96 -12.85 13.71
C THR A 64 -8.28 -11.84 12.78
N ARG A 65 -8.53 -11.94 11.48
CA ARG A 65 -7.98 -11.01 10.47
C ARG A 65 -8.55 -9.60 10.67
N LEU A 66 -9.87 -9.44 10.88
CA LEU A 66 -10.51 -8.15 11.19
C LEU A 66 -9.90 -7.49 12.45
N LYS A 67 -9.70 -8.26 13.51
CA LYS A 67 -9.07 -7.75 14.75
C LYS A 67 -7.64 -7.26 14.52
N ARG A 68 -6.87 -7.95 13.69
CA ARG A 68 -5.46 -7.63 13.41
C ARG A 68 -5.30 -6.43 12.49
N THR A 69 -6.10 -6.32 11.43
CA THR A 69 -5.88 -5.35 10.35
C THR A 69 -6.90 -4.20 10.31
N GLY A 70 -7.98 -4.30 11.11
CA GLY A 70 -9.11 -3.38 11.07
C GLY A 70 -10.10 -3.72 9.96
N THR A 71 -11.26 -3.06 10.00
CA THR A 71 -12.35 -3.20 9.01
C THR A 71 -12.23 -2.07 8.01
N ALA A 72 -11.87 -2.37 6.76
CA ALA A 72 -11.81 -1.41 5.66
C ALA A 72 -13.19 -1.19 5.01
N LEU A 73 -13.96 -2.27 4.84
CA LEU A 73 -15.31 -2.20 4.28
C LEU A 73 -16.29 -2.77 5.30
N ARG A 74 -17.36 -2.03 5.57
CA ARG A 74 -18.40 -2.43 6.51
C ARG A 74 -19.57 -3.07 5.77
N ARG A 75 -20.30 -3.91 6.46
CA ARG A 75 -21.56 -4.44 5.94
C ARG A 75 -22.49 -3.32 5.51
N GLY A 76 -22.97 -3.37 4.27
CA GLY A 76 -23.84 -2.35 3.67
C GLY A 76 -23.12 -1.30 2.84
N ASP A 77 -21.79 -1.24 2.88
CA ASP A 77 -21.02 -0.29 2.08
C ASP A 77 -21.19 -0.60 0.59
N GLU A 78 -21.40 0.45 -0.19
CA GLU A 78 -21.37 0.42 -1.65
C GLU A 78 -19.96 0.76 -2.13
N VAL A 79 -19.35 -0.15 -2.88
CA VAL A 79 -17.95 -0.06 -3.26
C VAL A 79 -17.74 -0.42 -4.72
N LEU A 80 -16.72 0.21 -5.31
CA LEU A 80 -16.31 -0.05 -6.68
C LEU A 80 -15.52 -1.36 -6.77
N VAL A 81 -15.82 -2.18 -7.75
CA VAL A 81 -14.96 -3.29 -8.17
C VAL A 81 -13.79 -2.69 -8.95
N THR A 82 -12.61 -2.72 -8.35
CA THR A 82 -11.43 -2.06 -8.92
C THR A 82 -10.61 -2.97 -9.82
N LYS A 83 -10.62 -4.28 -9.54
CA LYS A 83 -9.87 -5.25 -10.34
C LYS A 83 -10.39 -6.66 -10.16
N VAL A 84 -10.36 -7.45 -11.25
CA VAL A 84 -10.56 -8.89 -11.21
C VAL A 84 -9.33 -9.55 -11.83
N LYS A 85 -8.74 -10.53 -11.12
CA LYS A 85 -7.61 -11.31 -11.60
C LYS A 85 -7.93 -12.80 -11.52
N VAL A 86 -7.58 -13.53 -12.57
CA VAL A 86 -7.71 -14.97 -12.62
C VAL A 86 -6.33 -15.61 -12.51
N LYS A 87 -6.18 -16.53 -11.56
CA LYS A 87 -5.01 -17.39 -11.39
C LYS A 87 -5.43 -18.84 -11.53
N LYS A 88 -4.47 -19.76 -11.51
CA LYS A 88 -4.75 -21.18 -11.72
C LYS A 88 -5.85 -21.75 -10.81
N ASP A 89 -5.84 -21.40 -9.53
CA ASP A 89 -6.73 -21.92 -8.47
C ASP A 89 -7.47 -20.82 -7.70
N LEU A 90 -7.47 -19.59 -8.23
CA LEU A 90 -7.92 -18.41 -7.50
C LEU A 90 -8.48 -17.35 -8.45
N ILE A 91 -9.65 -16.79 -8.11
CA ILE A 91 -10.15 -15.53 -8.68
C ILE A 91 -10.08 -14.48 -7.58
N GLU A 92 -9.29 -13.41 -7.80
CA GLU A 92 -9.24 -12.24 -6.92
C GLU A 92 -10.27 -11.22 -7.39
N PHE A 93 -11.21 -10.86 -6.51
CA PHE A 93 -12.25 -9.87 -6.75
C PHE A 93 -11.98 -8.68 -5.83
N GLN A 94 -11.30 -7.65 -6.37
CA GLN A 94 -10.78 -6.52 -5.61
C GLN A 94 -11.81 -5.38 -5.52
N LEU A 95 -12.03 -4.87 -4.31
CA LEU A 95 -12.97 -3.84 -3.95
C LEU A 95 -12.23 -2.63 -3.39
N ALA A 96 -12.49 -1.43 -3.92
CA ALA A 96 -11.94 -0.16 -3.46
C ALA A 96 -10.40 -0.16 -3.30
N GLY A 97 -9.66 -0.81 -4.24
CA GLY A 97 -8.20 -0.89 -4.21
C GLY A 97 -7.62 -2.25 -3.81
N GLY A 98 -8.45 -3.17 -3.30
CA GLY A 98 -8.05 -4.57 -3.08
C GLY A 98 -7.30 -4.86 -1.79
N GLY A 99 -7.19 -3.90 -0.87
CA GLY A 99 -6.57 -4.04 0.44
C GLY A 99 -5.10 -3.57 0.48
N TYR A 100 -4.69 -3.10 1.65
CA TYR A 100 -3.32 -2.70 1.94
C TYR A 100 -2.35 -3.87 1.70
N GLY A 101 -1.22 -3.62 1.06
CA GLY A 101 -0.26 -4.61 0.59
C GLY A 101 -0.37 -4.92 -0.91
N THR A 102 -1.50 -4.61 -1.56
CA THR A 102 -1.75 -4.93 -2.99
C THR A 102 -0.71 -4.36 -3.95
N PHE A 103 -0.16 -3.20 -3.61
CA PHE A 103 0.82 -2.46 -4.42
C PHE A 103 2.23 -2.48 -3.83
N GLY A 104 2.52 -3.42 -2.93
CA GLY A 104 3.84 -3.55 -2.29
C GLY A 104 4.04 -2.60 -1.11
N ASP A 105 2.95 -2.19 -0.46
CA ASP A 105 3.01 -1.39 0.76
C ASP A 105 3.84 -2.08 1.85
N ASP A 106 4.68 -1.30 2.54
CA ASP A 106 5.54 -1.82 3.61
C ASP A 106 4.76 -1.94 4.94
N ASP A 107 4.49 -3.17 5.35
CA ASP A 107 3.83 -3.51 6.63
C ASP A 107 4.77 -3.44 7.84
N ASN A 108 6.07 -3.22 7.62
CA ASN A 108 7.06 -3.23 8.68
C ASN A 108 7.09 -1.89 9.43
N PRO A 109 6.66 -1.81 10.70
CA PRO A 109 6.71 -0.57 11.47
C PRO A 109 8.10 -0.25 12.00
N ASN A 110 9.09 -1.12 11.80
CA ASN A 110 10.42 -0.94 12.34
C ASN A 110 11.10 0.30 11.77
N VAL A 111 11.75 1.03 12.66
CA VAL A 111 12.58 2.19 12.35
C VAL A 111 14.00 1.88 12.79
N PHE A 112 14.95 2.13 11.91
CA PHE A 112 16.37 1.98 12.25
C PHE A 112 16.74 3.00 13.33
N VAL A 113 17.39 2.53 14.40
CA VAL A 113 17.91 3.37 15.47
C VAL A 113 19.42 3.37 15.37
N PRO A 114 20.07 4.48 15.04
CA PRO A 114 21.53 4.55 15.05
C PRO A 114 22.04 4.41 16.49
N ALA A 115 22.92 3.46 16.71
CA ALA A 115 23.57 3.30 18.02
C ALA A 115 24.51 4.49 18.29
N ALA A 116 24.43 5.05 19.48
CA ALA A 116 25.40 6.04 19.95
C ALA A 116 26.75 5.31 20.20
N SER A 117 27.66 5.43 19.24
CA SER A 117 28.97 4.77 19.29
C SER A 117 29.97 5.55 20.11
N LYS A 118 30.98 4.85 20.68
CA LYS A 118 32.09 5.50 21.35
C LYS A 118 32.85 6.44 20.41
N THR A 119 33.11 7.66 20.85
CA THR A 119 33.95 8.60 20.14
C THR A 119 35.42 8.13 20.12
N GLU A 120 36.21 8.60 19.17
CA GLU A 120 37.66 8.32 19.14
C GLU A 120 38.36 8.85 20.42
N ARG A 121 37.88 9.95 20.98
CA ARG A 121 38.40 10.52 22.24
C ARG A 121 38.14 9.54 23.41
N GLU A 122 36.93 8.95 23.48
CA GLU A 122 36.56 7.95 24.49
C GLU A 122 37.47 6.71 24.40
N LYS A 123 37.68 6.20 23.17
CA LYS A 123 38.57 5.05 22.92
C LYS A 123 40.03 5.34 23.29
N ASN A 124 40.54 6.55 22.99
CA ASN A 124 41.89 6.95 23.30
C ASN A 124 42.08 7.11 24.80
N LEU A 125 41.12 7.73 25.50
CA LEU A 125 41.19 7.87 26.96
C LEU A 125 41.16 6.52 27.66
N GLU A 126 40.39 5.54 27.18
CA GLU A 126 40.37 4.18 27.72
C GLU A 126 41.79 3.52 27.62
N LYS A 127 42.42 3.63 26.44
CA LYS A 127 43.78 3.13 26.20
C LYS A 127 44.85 3.82 27.02
N ASP A 128 44.76 5.15 27.16
CA ASP A 128 45.73 5.96 27.93
C ASP A 128 45.58 5.70 29.43
N LEU A 129 44.37 5.46 29.92
CA LEU A 129 44.08 5.12 31.29
C LEU A 129 44.74 3.81 31.72
N GLU A 130 44.81 2.82 30.80
CA GLU A 130 45.51 1.55 31.05
C GLU A 130 47.04 1.73 31.24
N LYS A 131 47.63 2.67 30.53
CA LYS A 131 49.07 2.93 30.48
C LYS A 131 49.55 3.91 31.55
N THR A 132 48.67 4.75 32.08
CA THR A 132 49.01 5.84 32.99
C THR A 132 49.08 5.30 34.43
N THR A 133 50.22 5.47 35.12
CA THR A 133 50.43 5.09 36.50
C THR A 133 50.24 6.22 37.51
N ASP A 134 50.32 7.48 37.06
CA ASP A 134 50.13 8.69 37.91
C ASP A 134 48.66 8.79 38.39
N PRO A 135 48.43 8.79 39.73
CA PRO A 135 47.12 8.82 40.31
C PRO A 135 46.30 10.08 39.99
N ALA A 136 46.95 11.26 39.95
CA ALA A 136 46.28 12.52 39.68
C ALA A 136 45.77 12.53 38.23
N ARG A 137 46.65 12.19 37.29
CA ARG A 137 46.33 12.11 35.87
C ARG A 137 45.23 11.05 35.58
N ARG A 138 45.28 9.88 36.23
CA ARG A 138 44.25 8.85 36.14
C ARG A 138 42.87 9.36 36.58
N ARG A 139 42.84 10.17 37.65
CA ARG A 139 41.56 10.76 38.12
C ARG A 139 40.94 11.68 37.08
N THR A 140 41.73 12.63 36.55
CA THR A 140 41.23 13.54 35.50
C THR A 140 40.73 12.81 34.26
N MET A 141 41.48 11.77 33.80
CA MET A 141 41.07 10.95 32.67
C MET A 141 39.75 10.20 32.90
N ARG A 142 39.54 9.69 34.13
CA ARG A 142 38.27 9.00 34.52
C ARG A 142 37.11 10.02 34.49
N GLU A 143 37.30 11.19 35.08
CA GLU A 143 36.28 12.25 35.10
C GLU A 143 35.87 12.68 33.65
N GLU A 144 36.83 12.81 32.74
CA GLU A 144 36.57 13.06 31.35
C GLU A 144 35.86 11.92 30.65
N LEU A 145 36.30 10.68 30.87
CA LEU A 145 35.70 9.49 30.32
C LEU A 145 34.24 9.31 30.77
N ASP A 146 33.97 9.54 32.06
CA ASP A 146 32.62 9.49 32.61
C ASP A 146 31.70 10.60 32.03
N ALA A 147 32.26 11.79 31.74
CA ALA A 147 31.51 12.84 31.07
C ALA A 147 31.15 12.47 29.65
N LEU A 148 32.08 11.88 28.88
CA LEU A 148 31.83 11.40 27.51
C LEU A 148 30.81 10.25 27.49
N ARG A 149 30.90 9.31 28.42
CA ARG A 149 29.93 8.22 28.58
C ARG A 149 28.51 8.73 28.84
N ARG A 150 28.37 9.68 29.79
CA ARG A 150 27.07 10.32 30.06
C ARG A 150 26.50 11.04 28.82
N THR A 151 27.36 11.68 28.03
CA THR A 151 26.92 12.33 26.79
C THR A 151 26.43 11.32 25.77
N ARG A 152 27.17 10.22 25.57
CA ARG A 152 26.77 9.11 24.67
C ARG A 152 25.48 8.43 25.12
N GLU A 153 25.31 8.22 26.42
CA GLU A 153 24.08 7.65 26.99
C GLU A 153 22.87 8.56 26.75
N ARG A 154 23.04 9.87 26.91
CA ARG A 154 21.98 10.85 26.60
C ARG A 154 21.63 10.86 25.11
N GLU A 155 22.63 10.79 24.24
CA GLU A 155 22.43 10.69 22.79
C GLU A 155 21.69 9.39 22.43
N GLY A 156 22.09 8.24 23.00
CA GLY A 156 21.41 6.96 22.82
C GLY A 156 19.95 7.02 23.25
N ALA A 157 19.69 7.55 24.45
CA ALA A 157 18.32 7.72 24.96
C ALA A 157 17.45 8.63 24.07
N ARG A 158 18.05 9.71 23.53
CA ARG A 158 17.36 10.59 22.59
C ARG A 158 17.05 9.88 21.28
N ASN A 159 18.00 9.17 20.69
CA ASN A 159 17.80 8.41 19.46
C ASN A 159 16.71 7.35 19.63
N GLU A 160 16.67 6.65 20.76
CA GLU A 160 15.63 5.68 21.10
C GLU A 160 14.24 6.34 21.23
N ALA A 161 14.15 7.50 21.87
CA ALA A 161 12.90 8.24 22.00
C ALA A 161 12.38 8.75 20.64
N GLU A 162 13.26 9.29 19.81
CA GLU A 162 12.92 9.74 18.44
C GLU A 162 12.47 8.55 17.57
N ALA A 163 13.15 7.40 17.68
CA ALA A 163 12.77 6.21 16.95
C ALA A 163 11.44 5.60 17.45
N ALA A 164 11.15 5.68 18.76
CA ALA A 164 9.87 5.27 19.32
C ALA A 164 8.72 6.13 18.78
N GLN A 165 8.91 7.44 18.71
CA GLN A 165 7.92 8.36 18.13
C GLN A 165 7.73 8.09 16.62
N ALA A 166 8.81 7.88 15.87
CA ALA A 166 8.75 7.58 14.45
C ALA A 166 8.01 6.23 14.20
N ARG A 167 8.24 5.22 15.03
CA ARG A 167 7.49 3.94 14.99
C ARG A 167 6.00 4.14 15.21
N GLN A 168 5.61 4.89 16.24
CA GLN A 168 4.19 5.19 16.50
C GLN A 168 3.52 5.91 15.33
N THR A 169 4.21 6.89 14.72
CA THR A 169 3.70 7.59 13.56
C THR A 169 3.55 6.65 12.36
N LYS A 170 4.55 5.79 12.11
CA LYS A 170 4.49 4.81 11.02
C LYS A 170 3.35 3.79 11.22
N GLU A 171 3.17 3.29 12.44
CA GLU A 171 2.06 2.40 12.79
C GLU A 171 0.69 3.06 12.60
N ALA A 172 0.55 4.33 13.00
CA ALA A 172 -0.68 5.08 12.79
C ALA A 172 -0.98 5.25 11.30
N ASN A 173 0.01 5.59 10.48
CA ASN A 173 -0.11 5.71 9.04
C ASN A 173 -0.49 4.37 8.37
N ILE A 174 0.15 3.26 8.76
CA ILE A 174 -0.19 1.93 8.26
C ILE A 174 -1.64 1.59 8.60
N ARG A 175 -2.09 1.88 9.84
CA ARG A 175 -3.46 1.65 10.28
C ARG A 175 -4.46 2.45 9.43
N GLN A 176 -4.18 3.73 9.20
CA GLN A 176 -5.02 4.61 8.40
C GLN A 176 -5.12 4.07 6.95
N ARG A 177 -4.00 3.76 6.30
CA ARG A 177 -3.98 3.21 4.95
C ARG A 177 -4.71 1.87 4.82
N ARG A 178 -4.67 1.04 5.86
CA ARG A 178 -5.45 -0.21 5.90
C ARG A 178 -6.94 0.04 5.86
N LEU A 179 -7.43 1.08 6.55
CA LEU A 179 -8.86 1.43 6.54
C LEU A 179 -9.31 1.98 5.18
N GLU A 180 -8.42 2.64 4.44
CA GLU A 180 -8.70 3.30 3.16
C GLU A 180 -8.43 2.40 1.95
N GLY A 181 -7.60 1.39 2.08
CA GLY A 181 -7.11 0.56 0.97
C GLY A 181 -8.12 -0.43 0.39
N GLY A 182 -9.36 -0.44 0.91
CA GLY A 182 -10.36 -1.41 0.47
C GLY A 182 -10.05 -2.83 0.93
N SER A 183 -10.56 -3.81 0.19
CA SER A 183 -10.39 -5.24 0.50
C SER A 183 -10.59 -6.08 -0.76
N ARG A 184 -10.56 -7.41 -0.63
CA ARG A 184 -10.86 -8.33 -1.73
C ARG A 184 -11.53 -9.61 -1.25
N PHE A 185 -12.26 -10.25 -2.15
CA PHE A 185 -12.61 -11.67 -2.05
C PHE A 185 -11.61 -12.50 -2.85
N ASN A 186 -11.17 -13.59 -2.27
CA ASN A 186 -10.34 -14.60 -2.90
C ASN A 186 -11.20 -15.87 -3.10
N LEU A 187 -11.73 -16.07 -4.30
CA LEU A 187 -12.48 -17.29 -4.64
C LEU A 187 -11.48 -18.41 -4.90
N ARG A 188 -11.33 -19.33 -3.95
CA ARG A 188 -10.33 -20.40 -3.99
C ARG A 188 -10.96 -21.72 -4.43
N TYR A 189 -10.35 -22.33 -5.43
CA TYR A 189 -10.77 -23.59 -6.00
C TYR A 189 -9.66 -24.63 -5.89
N LYS A 190 -10.00 -25.91 -5.93
CA LYS A 190 -9.03 -27.00 -5.92
C LYS A 190 -9.48 -28.09 -6.91
N PRO A 191 -8.60 -28.57 -7.79
CA PRO A 191 -7.18 -28.17 -7.97
C PRO A 191 -6.98 -26.94 -8.86
N VAL A 192 -8.01 -26.50 -9.59
CA VAL A 192 -8.00 -25.36 -10.53
C VAL A 192 -9.36 -24.69 -10.51
N VAL A 193 -9.42 -23.46 -11.00
CA VAL A 193 -10.70 -22.74 -11.22
C VAL A 193 -11.47 -23.47 -12.31
N PRO A 194 -12.69 -23.97 -12.04
CA PRO A 194 -13.49 -24.66 -13.06
C PRO A 194 -14.05 -23.68 -14.09
N ALA A 195 -14.35 -24.16 -15.30
CA ALA A 195 -14.76 -23.30 -16.40
C ALA A 195 -16.05 -22.50 -16.11
N GLU A 196 -17.00 -23.09 -15.39
CA GLU A 196 -18.25 -22.45 -14.96
C GLU A 196 -18.00 -21.26 -14.03
N ALA A 197 -16.96 -21.30 -13.19
CA ALA A 197 -16.57 -20.21 -12.30
C ALA A 197 -15.85 -19.07 -13.04
N LEU A 198 -15.37 -19.30 -14.25
CA LEU A 198 -14.72 -18.29 -15.11
C LEU A 198 -15.73 -17.45 -15.89
N THR A 199 -17.00 -17.48 -15.50
CA THR A 199 -18.09 -16.69 -16.08
C THR A 199 -18.59 -15.64 -15.08
N PRO A 200 -19.18 -14.52 -15.55
CA PRO A 200 -19.81 -13.55 -14.65
C PRO A 200 -20.83 -14.18 -13.70
N ASP A 201 -21.69 -15.07 -14.20
CA ASP A 201 -22.72 -15.76 -13.39
C ASP A 201 -22.07 -16.65 -12.33
N GLY A 202 -20.99 -17.36 -12.67
CA GLY A 202 -20.27 -18.22 -11.74
C GLY A 202 -19.64 -17.41 -10.59
N VAL A 203 -19.05 -16.27 -10.90
CA VAL A 203 -18.50 -15.35 -9.86
C VAL A 203 -19.61 -14.76 -9.01
N MET A 204 -20.72 -14.31 -9.63
CA MET A 204 -21.87 -13.77 -8.88
C MET A 204 -22.49 -14.83 -7.98
N GLN A 205 -22.66 -16.06 -8.46
CA GLN A 205 -23.19 -17.18 -7.66
C GLN A 205 -22.28 -17.51 -6.47
N ALA A 206 -20.95 -17.49 -6.66
CA ALA A 206 -19.99 -17.75 -5.59
C ALA A 206 -19.98 -16.65 -4.51
N LEU A 207 -20.37 -15.43 -4.87
CA LEU A 207 -20.34 -14.26 -3.98
C LEU A 207 -21.73 -13.80 -3.50
N VAL A 208 -22.84 -14.38 -3.97
CA VAL A 208 -24.21 -13.88 -3.71
C VAL A 208 -24.55 -13.75 -2.22
N GLU A 209 -23.99 -14.58 -1.37
CA GLU A 209 -24.19 -14.50 0.08
C GLU A 209 -23.43 -13.32 0.72
N TYR A 210 -22.35 -12.86 0.09
CA TYR A 210 -21.42 -11.87 0.62
C TYR A 210 -21.45 -10.53 -0.10
N VAL A 211 -22.02 -10.49 -1.30
CA VAL A 211 -22.11 -9.32 -2.17
C VAL A 211 -23.52 -9.22 -2.73
N ASP A 212 -24.06 -8.02 -2.70
CA ASP A 212 -25.28 -7.66 -3.40
C ASP A 212 -24.92 -6.96 -4.72
N PHE A 213 -25.36 -7.56 -5.82
CA PHE A 213 -25.14 -7.06 -7.19
C PHE A 213 -26.34 -6.25 -7.70
N SER A 214 -27.34 -5.92 -6.88
CA SER A 214 -28.54 -5.18 -7.30
C SER A 214 -28.23 -3.75 -7.74
N SER A 215 -27.16 -3.14 -7.20
CA SER A 215 -26.63 -1.84 -7.63
C SER A 215 -25.68 -1.91 -8.84
N PHE A 216 -25.60 -3.08 -9.49
CA PHE A 216 -24.71 -3.33 -10.60
C PHE A 216 -25.10 -2.48 -11.82
N GLY A 217 -24.33 -1.43 -12.10
CA GLY A 217 -24.62 -0.47 -13.15
C GLY A 217 -25.25 0.85 -12.66
N ALA A 218 -25.56 0.97 -11.38
CA ALA A 218 -25.79 2.29 -10.80
C ALA A 218 -24.48 3.09 -10.83
N GLU A 219 -24.58 4.39 -11.13
CA GLU A 219 -23.44 5.30 -10.99
C GLU A 219 -22.90 5.18 -9.55
N PRO A 220 -21.60 4.99 -9.36
CA PRO A 220 -21.06 4.82 -8.01
C PRO A 220 -21.50 5.99 -7.15
N PRO A 221 -22.03 5.76 -5.92
CA PRO A 221 -22.34 6.86 -5.04
C PRO A 221 -21.07 7.68 -4.86
N PRO A 222 -21.19 9.01 -4.76
CA PRO A 222 -20.04 9.86 -4.46
C PRO A 222 -19.48 9.38 -3.12
N GLY A 223 -18.41 8.57 -3.21
CA GLY A 223 -17.77 8.06 -2.01
C GLY A 223 -17.25 9.22 -1.16
N PRO A 224 -17.16 9.08 0.17
CA PRO A 224 -16.52 10.08 1.03
C PRO A 224 -15.08 10.41 0.59
N GLN A 225 -14.52 9.63 -0.33
CA GLN A 225 -13.19 9.77 -0.90
C GLN A 225 -13.00 10.94 -1.87
N ALA A 226 -14.06 11.54 -2.45
CA ALA A 226 -13.86 12.67 -3.37
C ALA A 226 -13.66 14.02 -2.64
N ALA A 227 -14.20 14.18 -1.44
CA ALA A 227 -14.01 15.40 -0.65
C ALA A 227 -12.69 15.38 0.14
N SER A 228 -12.28 14.21 0.67
CA SER A 228 -11.03 14.08 1.43
C SER A 228 -9.78 14.02 0.55
N ARG A 229 -9.89 13.66 -0.74
CA ARG A 229 -8.75 13.58 -1.65
C ARG A 229 -8.16 14.93 -2.04
N LEU A 230 -8.93 16.01 -1.99
CA LEU A 230 -8.44 17.37 -2.25
C LEU A 230 -7.56 17.88 -1.11
N ASP A 231 -7.83 17.48 0.12
CA ASP A 231 -7.05 17.86 1.30
C ASP A 231 -5.67 17.14 1.33
N ASP A 232 -5.57 16.01 0.62
CA ASP A 232 -4.32 15.27 0.45
C ASP A 232 -3.44 15.81 -0.69
N LEU A 233 -3.99 16.70 -1.54
CA LEU A 233 -3.24 17.31 -2.63
C LEU A 233 -2.22 18.31 -2.10
N ARG A 234 -0.95 17.93 -2.19
CA ARG A 234 0.18 18.73 -1.70
C ARG A 234 1.32 18.74 -2.71
N LYS A 235 2.16 19.76 -2.63
CA LYS A 235 3.40 19.83 -3.41
C LYS A 235 4.32 18.66 -3.04
N GLY A 236 5.04 18.15 -4.04
CA GLY A 236 5.95 17.01 -3.88
C GLY A 236 5.35 15.64 -4.27
N LEU A 237 4.06 15.57 -4.58
CA LEU A 237 3.44 14.35 -5.13
C LEU A 237 3.90 14.12 -6.57
N THR A 238 4.00 12.85 -6.98
CA THR A 238 4.25 12.47 -8.38
C THR A 238 3.00 12.60 -9.22
N VAL A 239 3.14 12.57 -10.55
CA VAL A 239 1.99 12.56 -11.48
C VAL A 239 1.05 11.41 -11.16
N GLU A 240 1.60 10.21 -10.92
CA GLU A 240 0.85 8.99 -10.63
C GLU A 240 0.06 9.11 -9.31
N GLU A 241 0.64 9.73 -8.28
CA GLU A 241 -0.03 9.98 -7.02
C GLU A 241 -1.17 11.00 -7.16
N VAL A 242 -0.97 12.04 -7.96
CA VAL A 242 -2.02 13.04 -8.25
C VAL A 242 -3.12 12.44 -9.11
N ASP A 243 -2.79 11.61 -10.11
CA ASP A 243 -3.77 10.89 -10.92
C ASP A 243 -4.58 9.88 -10.07
N ALA A 244 -3.96 9.26 -9.08
CA ALA A 244 -4.65 8.40 -8.11
C ALA A 244 -5.62 9.18 -7.20
N LEU A 245 -5.28 10.43 -6.86
CA LEU A 245 -6.11 11.31 -6.03
C LEU A 245 -7.27 11.93 -6.81
N LEU A 246 -7.01 12.43 -8.01
CA LEU A 246 -7.95 13.28 -8.77
C LEU A 246 -8.61 12.57 -9.95
N GLY A 247 -8.12 11.37 -10.28
CA GLY A 247 -8.53 10.64 -11.47
C GLY A 247 -7.73 11.05 -12.71
N ARG A 248 -8.19 10.62 -13.89
CA ARG A 248 -7.51 10.89 -15.15
C ARG A 248 -7.63 12.39 -15.51
N PRO A 249 -6.55 13.06 -15.91
CA PRO A 249 -6.63 14.46 -16.35
C PRO A 249 -7.42 14.60 -17.65
N GLU A 250 -8.23 15.67 -17.76
CA GLU A 250 -8.96 16.01 -18.99
C GLU A 250 -8.02 16.54 -20.09
N ALA A 251 -6.96 17.24 -19.69
CA ALA A 251 -5.97 17.79 -20.60
C ALA A 251 -4.57 17.75 -19.98
N ILE A 252 -3.58 17.48 -20.82
CA ILE A 252 -2.16 17.51 -20.46
C ILE A 252 -1.44 18.39 -21.47
N SER A 253 -0.69 19.37 -21.00
CA SER A 253 0.20 20.23 -21.77
C SER A 253 1.63 20.04 -21.28
N GLN A 254 2.58 19.95 -22.20
CA GLN A 254 4.00 19.80 -21.86
C GLN A 254 4.81 20.90 -22.51
N ARG A 255 5.79 21.47 -21.78
CA ARG A 255 6.76 22.43 -22.26
C ARG A 255 8.13 22.12 -21.67
N THR A 256 9.16 22.59 -22.32
CA THR A 256 10.54 22.49 -21.80
C THR A 256 11.00 23.88 -21.40
N GLU A 257 11.48 24.03 -20.16
CA GLU A 257 12.08 25.26 -19.65
C GLU A 257 13.56 25.00 -19.31
N GLY A 258 14.46 25.42 -20.17
CA GLY A 258 15.88 25.09 -20.08
C GLY A 258 16.10 23.58 -20.29
N THR A 259 16.60 22.87 -19.28
CA THR A 259 16.79 21.40 -19.26
C THR A 259 15.64 20.65 -18.58
N LEU A 260 14.66 21.37 -18.02
CA LEU A 260 13.58 20.77 -17.23
C LEU A 260 12.33 20.57 -18.06
N ARG A 261 11.67 19.41 -17.87
CA ARG A 261 10.34 19.13 -18.44
C ARG A 261 9.28 19.62 -17.47
N VAL A 262 8.44 20.53 -17.96
CA VAL A 262 7.28 21.03 -17.23
C VAL A 262 6.03 20.50 -17.87
N SER A 263 5.17 19.82 -17.11
CA SER A 263 3.84 19.39 -17.56
C SER A 263 2.76 20.05 -16.71
N THR A 264 1.67 20.40 -17.37
CA THR A 264 0.47 20.96 -16.74
C THR A 264 -0.69 20.03 -17.04
N SER A 265 -1.29 19.47 -16.00
CA SER A 265 -2.46 18.60 -16.09
C SER A 265 -3.69 19.32 -15.54
N THR A 266 -4.80 19.24 -16.27
CA THR A 266 -6.09 19.78 -15.83
C THR A 266 -7.01 18.63 -15.46
N TYR A 267 -7.53 18.66 -14.23
CA TYR A 267 -8.48 17.69 -13.70
C TYR A 267 -9.81 18.40 -13.44
N ARG A 268 -10.89 17.68 -13.63
CA ARG A 268 -12.23 18.15 -13.29
C ARG A 268 -12.85 17.21 -12.27
N THR A 269 -13.22 17.75 -11.12
CA THR A 269 -14.10 17.11 -10.15
C THR A 269 -15.51 17.67 -10.32
N ARG A 270 -16.51 17.07 -9.65
CA ARG A 270 -17.92 17.52 -9.78
C ARG A 270 -18.12 19.02 -9.56
N ASP A 271 -17.37 19.61 -8.62
CA ASP A 271 -17.59 20.97 -8.13
C ASP A 271 -16.37 21.88 -8.33
N ARG A 272 -15.27 21.39 -8.91
CA ARG A 272 -14.02 22.18 -9.01
C ARG A 272 -13.17 21.76 -10.19
N GLY A 273 -12.54 22.74 -10.82
CA GLY A 273 -11.45 22.55 -11.74
C GLY A 273 -10.11 22.60 -10.99
N ILE A 274 -9.18 21.71 -11.31
CA ILE A 274 -7.85 21.69 -10.70
C ILE A 274 -6.83 21.70 -11.82
N THR A 275 -5.92 22.67 -11.76
CA THR A 275 -4.76 22.75 -12.66
C THR A 275 -3.53 22.43 -11.85
N ALA A 276 -2.82 21.36 -12.19
CA ALA A 276 -1.61 20.90 -11.53
C ALA A 276 -0.40 21.06 -12.46
N GLU A 277 0.68 21.67 -11.97
CA GLU A 277 1.92 21.88 -12.69
C GLU A 277 3.03 21.04 -12.08
N PHE A 278 3.68 20.23 -12.92
CA PHE A 278 4.74 19.30 -12.52
C PHE A 278 6.06 19.70 -13.20
N VAL A 279 7.15 19.56 -12.46
CA VAL A 279 8.52 19.65 -12.98
C VAL A 279 9.19 18.30 -12.78
N GLU A 280 9.71 17.71 -13.85
CA GLU A 280 10.28 16.35 -13.86
C GLU A 280 9.37 15.31 -13.20
N GLY A 281 8.04 15.44 -13.40
CA GLY A 281 7.04 14.53 -12.85
C GLY A 281 6.65 14.76 -11.40
N VAL A 282 7.15 15.83 -10.73
CA VAL A 282 6.83 16.18 -9.35
C VAL A 282 5.96 17.43 -9.30
N LEU A 283 4.85 17.39 -8.55
CA LEU A 283 3.90 18.50 -8.38
C LEU A 283 4.55 19.66 -7.64
N ILE A 284 4.69 20.79 -8.34
CA ILE A 284 5.28 22.04 -7.77
C ILE A 284 4.22 23.09 -7.43
N ARG A 285 3.12 23.08 -8.18
CA ARG A 285 2.03 24.05 -8.01
C ARG A 285 0.71 23.46 -8.44
N PHE A 286 -0.36 23.82 -7.75
CA PHE A 286 -1.73 23.55 -8.19
C PHE A 286 -2.64 24.72 -7.87
N THR A 287 -3.70 24.86 -8.66
CA THR A 287 -4.75 25.88 -8.50
C THR A 287 -6.09 25.18 -8.54
N ILE A 288 -6.96 25.51 -7.59
CA ILE A 288 -8.32 25.00 -7.50
C ILE A 288 -9.26 26.14 -7.88
N THR A 289 -10.08 25.93 -8.90
CA THR A 289 -11.10 26.90 -9.35
C THR A 289 -12.48 26.34 -9.06
N SER A 290 -13.34 27.17 -8.47
CA SER A 290 -14.78 26.87 -8.41
C SER A 290 -15.40 27.12 -9.79
N PRO A 291 -16.44 26.37 -10.19
CA PRO A 291 -17.16 26.58 -11.44
C PRO A 291 -17.83 27.92 -11.50
#